data_274a86f81c32584df46df42895368c67
#
_entry.id   274a86f81c32584df46df42895368c67
#
_cell.length_a   1.000
_cell.length_b   1.000
_cell.length_c   1.000
_cell.angle_alpha   90.00
_cell.angle_beta   90.00
_cell.angle_gamma   90.00
#
_symmetry.space_group_name_H-M   'P 1'
#
loop_
_entity.id
_entity.type
_entity.pdbx_description
1 polymer ?
#
loop_
_entity_poly.entity_id
_entity_poly.type
_entity_poly.pdbx_seq_one_letter_code
_entity_poly.pdbx_strand_id
1 'polypeptide(L)'
;MFNSFGNIFRLTSFGESHGPGVGGVIDGFPAGIDIDMDFVQKELNRRRPGQSLLTTSRKEPDTVEFLSGIFDGKSTGCPIGFVVWNKNQHSNDYENIKNLFRPSHADYTYMEKYGIRDYRGGGRSSARETISRVVAGSLAKLALKQLGISVTAYTSQVGPIKLDHDYKSYDLDLIESNDVRCPDLEKAKEMAELIWKVKGEGDTIGGVISCVIKGCPIGLGQPVFGKLHAALGNAMLSINAVKGFAYGQGFDSMELRGSEQNDAFYNNGGRIETKTNYSGG
;
A
#
# COMPACT_ATOMS: atom_id res chain seq x y z
N MET A 1 18.55 6.28 6.77
CA MET A 1 17.84 7.44 6.21
C MET A 1 16.36 7.12 6.23
N PHE A 2 15.51 8.00 6.79
CA PHE A 2 14.12 7.66 7.12
C PHE A 2 13.06 8.09 6.07
N ASN A 3 13.47 8.81 5.02
CA ASN A 3 12.62 9.14 3.88
C ASN A 3 12.93 8.29 2.64
N SER A 4 13.74 7.24 2.81
CA SER A 4 14.12 6.31 1.76
C SER A 4 13.79 4.89 2.19
N PHE A 5 13.26 4.09 1.26
CA PHE A 5 12.95 2.68 1.46
C PHE A 5 13.52 1.85 0.30
N GLY A 6 13.99 0.63 0.62
CA GLY A 6 14.60 -0.28 -0.34
C GLY A 6 16.12 -0.23 -0.33
N ASN A 7 16.73 -1.24 -0.93
CA ASN A 7 18.19 -1.39 -1.02
C ASN A 7 18.68 -1.12 -2.45
N ILE A 8 18.46 -2.03 -3.38
CA ILE A 8 18.81 -1.88 -4.80
C ILE A 8 17.78 -0.96 -5.47
N PHE A 9 16.54 -1.43 -5.56
CA PHE A 9 15.42 -0.56 -5.92
C PHE A 9 15.07 0.28 -4.70
N ARG A 10 15.33 1.57 -4.77
CA ARG A 10 15.20 2.49 -3.63
C ARG A 10 14.37 3.70 -3.98
N LEU A 11 13.30 3.93 -3.21
CA LEU A 11 12.50 5.13 -3.26
C LEU A 11 12.95 6.11 -2.18
N THR A 12 13.24 7.36 -2.56
CA THR A 12 13.32 8.50 -1.65
C THR A 12 12.15 9.43 -1.93
N SER A 13 11.25 9.61 -0.95
CA SER A 13 10.03 10.43 -1.11
C SER A 13 10.18 11.81 -0.49
N PHE A 14 9.50 12.80 -1.05
CA PHE A 14 9.47 14.19 -0.57
C PHE A 14 8.09 14.84 -0.78
N GLY A 15 7.93 16.04 -0.23
CA GLY A 15 6.71 16.85 -0.36
C GLY A 15 5.70 16.63 0.74
N GLU A 16 4.78 17.58 0.90
CA GLU A 16 3.76 17.64 1.94
C GLU A 16 2.36 17.73 1.34
N SER A 17 1.35 17.35 2.13
CA SER A 17 -0.05 17.30 1.67
C SER A 17 -0.61 18.65 1.22
N HIS A 18 -0.11 19.75 1.78
CA HIS A 18 -0.50 21.13 1.46
C HIS A 18 0.68 21.97 0.95
N GLY A 19 1.81 21.33 0.62
CA GLY A 19 2.89 21.92 -0.17
C GLY A 19 2.54 21.95 -1.67
N PRO A 20 3.47 22.39 -2.54
CA PRO A 20 3.26 22.43 -3.98
C PRO A 20 2.95 21.07 -4.60
N GLY A 21 3.58 20.01 -4.09
CA GLY A 21 3.41 18.65 -4.62
C GLY A 21 4.02 17.59 -3.73
N VAL A 22 3.79 16.35 -4.10
CA VAL A 22 4.40 15.15 -3.51
C VAL A 22 5.14 14.42 -4.62
N GLY A 23 6.35 13.96 -4.36
CA GLY A 23 7.15 13.29 -5.36
C GLY A 23 8.17 12.34 -4.78
N GLY A 24 9.04 11.85 -5.62
CA GLY A 24 10.12 10.98 -5.23
C GLY A 24 11.19 10.83 -6.29
N VAL A 25 12.29 10.22 -5.86
CA VAL A 25 13.34 9.72 -6.73
C VAL A 25 13.44 8.22 -6.51
N ILE A 26 13.37 7.47 -7.61
CA ILE A 26 13.57 6.03 -7.62
C ILE A 26 14.95 5.78 -8.23
N ASP A 27 15.80 5.11 -7.47
CA ASP A 27 17.14 4.70 -7.87
C ASP A 27 17.23 3.17 -7.98
N GLY A 28 18.11 2.64 -8.83
CA GLY A 28 18.33 1.21 -9.00
C GLY A 28 17.21 0.49 -9.77
N PHE A 29 16.38 1.21 -10.53
CA PHE A 29 15.41 0.58 -11.43
C PHE A 29 16.12 0.08 -12.70
N PRO A 30 15.87 -1.17 -13.15
CA PRO A 30 16.53 -1.72 -14.32
C PRO A 30 16.27 -0.91 -15.61
N ALA A 31 17.27 -0.82 -16.49
CA ALA A 31 17.10 -0.24 -17.81
C ALA A 31 16.27 -1.14 -18.73
N GLY A 32 15.61 -0.54 -19.73
CA GLY A 32 14.90 -1.26 -20.80
C GLY A 32 13.53 -1.79 -20.44
N ILE A 33 13.01 -1.49 -19.25
CA ILE A 33 11.63 -1.83 -18.87
C ILE A 33 10.67 -0.88 -19.58
N ASP A 34 9.67 -1.43 -20.26
CA ASP A 34 8.57 -0.64 -20.83
C ASP A 34 7.73 -0.01 -19.73
N ILE A 35 7.58 1.32 -19.79
CA ILE A 35 6.82 2.09 -18.81
C ILE A 35 5.42 2.37 -19.39
N ASP A 36 4.47 1.56 -18.98
CA ASP A 36 3.05 1.74 -19.30
C ASP A 36 2.49 2.87 -18.43
N MET A 37 2.39 4.06 -19.02
CA MET A 37 1.91 5.27 -18.34
C MET A 37 0.44 5.15 -17.92
N ASP A 38 -0.39 4.47 -18.71
CA ASP A 38 -1.80 4.26 -18.40
C ASP A 38 -1.94 3.34 -17.19
N PHE A 39 -1.10 2.31 -17.11
CA PHE A 39 -1.03 1.45 -15.92
C PHE A 39 -0.62 2.23 -14.68
N VAL A 40 0.42 3.06 -14.75
CA VAL A 40 0.87 3.88 -13.62
C VAL A 40 -0.25 4.82 -13.17
N GLN A 41 -0.92 5.48 -14.12
CA GLN A 41 -2.04 6.39 -13.80
C GLN A 41 -3.25 5.63 -13.24
N LYS A 42 -3.52 4.42 -13.73
CA LYS A 42 -4.58 3.56 -13.18
C LYS A 42 -4.31 3.21 -11.71
N GLU A 43 -3.08 2.85 -11.35
CA GLU A 43 -2.71 2.59 -9.95
C GLU A 43 -2.86 3.85 -9.08
N LEU A 44 -2.49 5.03 -9.58
CA LEU A 44 -2.74 6.29 -8.89
C LEU A 44 -4.23 6.61 -8.74
N ASN A 45 -5.05 6.33 -9.76
CA ASN A 45 -6.49 6.50 -9.71
C ASN A 45 -7.15 5.62 -8.64
N ARG A 46 -6.62 4.41 -8.41
CA ARG A 46 -7.06 3.53 -7.31
C ARG A 46 -6.76 4.11 -5.93
N ARG A 47 -5.73 4.94 -5.80
CA ARG A 47 -5.31 5.58 -4.55
C ARG A 47 -5.98 6.94 -4.32
N ARG A 48 -6.25 7.72 -5.37
CA ARG A 48 -6.68 9.12 -5.26
C ARG A 48 -7.86 9.31 -4.31
N PRO A 49 -7.97 10.48 -3.63
CA PRO A 49 -9.12 10.80 -2.81
C PRO A 49 -10.36 11.07 -3.68
N GLY A 50 -11.55 10.89 -3.10
CA GLY A 50 -12.82 11.22 -3.76
C GLY A 50 -13.22 10.29 -4.91
N GLN A 51 -12.73 9.05 -4.91
CA GLN A 51 -13.06 8.05 -5.93
C GLN A 51 -14.41 7.35 -5.71
N SER A 52 -14.94 7.41 -4.49
CA SER A 52 -16.26 6.88 -4.15
C SER A 52 -16.90 7.71 -3.06
N LEU A 53 -18.20 7.47 -2.81
CA LEU A 53 -18.94 8.11 -1.72
C LEU A 53 -18.45 7.66 -0.33
N LEU A 54 -17.79 6.51 -0.24
CA LEU A 54 -17.20 5.99 1.02
C LEU A 54 -15.94 6.76 1.43
N THR A 55 -15.30 7.48 0.50
CA THR A 55 -14.05 8.18 0.73
C THR A 55 -14.25 9.66 1.08
N THR A 56 -13.17 10.42 1.23
CA THR A 56 -13.19 11.86 1.50
C THR A 56 -13.78 12.65 0.33
N SER A 57 -14.33 13.82 0.62
CA SER A 57 -14.85 14.76 -0.38
C SER A 57 -13.77 15.46 -1.21
N ARG A 58 -12.51 15.48 -0.76
CA ARG A 58 -11.38 16.04 -1.52
C ARG A 58 -11.25 15.33 -2.87
N LYS A 59 -11.08 16.10 -3.94
CA LYS A 59 -10.87 15.57 -5.30
C LYS A 59 -9.54 16.06 -5.83
N GLU A 60 -8.68 15.15 -6.22
CA GLU A 60 -7.39 15.43 -6.85
C GLU A 60 -7.24 14.54 -8.08
N PRO A 61 -6.69 15.04 -9.18
CA PRO A 61 -6.44 14.21 -10.36
C PRO A 61 -5.28 13.23 -10.17
N ASP A 62 -4.35 13.56 -9.26
CA ASP A 62 -3.13 12.79 -8.95
C ASP A 62 -2.38 12.34 -10.22
N THR A 63 -2.26 13.25 -11.19
CA THR A 63 -1.51 12.99 -12.43
C THR A 63 -0.02 13.06 -12.14
N VAL A 64 0.70 11.98 -12.47
CA VAL A 64 2.15 11.93 -12.30
C VAL A 64 2.86 12.59 -13.49
N GLU A 65 3.90 13.35 -13.17
CA GLU A 65 4.85 13.90 -14.12
C GLU A 65 6.23 13.30 -13.84
N PHE A 66 6.80 12.61 -14.84
CA PHE A 66 8.16 12.08 -14.75
C PHE A 66 9.15 13.11 -15.28
N LEU A 67 10.18 13.38 -14.51
CA LEU A 67 11.18 14.42 -14.77
C LEU A 67 12.48 13.85 -15.35
N SER A 68 12.75 12.57 -15.12
CA SER A 68 13.99 11.89 -15.55
C SER A 68 13.84 10.36 -15.55
N GLY A 69 14.81 9.66 -16.11
CA GLY A 69 14.94 8.21 -16.03
C GLY A 69 14.06 7.42 -16.99
N ILE A 70 13.31 8.11 -17.87
CA ILE A 70 12.47 7.50 -18.91
C ILE A 70 12.80 8.16 -20.25
N PHE A 71 13.02 7.36 -21.29
CA PHE A 71 13.25 7.81 -22.65
C PHE A 71 12.54 6.85 -23.61
N ASP A 72 11.80 7.40 -24.55
CA ASP A 72 11.03 6.64 -25.56
C ASP A 72 10.19 5.51 -24.95
N GLY A 73 9.48 5.80 -23.85
CA GLY A 73 8.62 4.86 -23.14
C GLY A 73 9.34 3.77 -22.34
N LYS A 74 10.68 3.83 -22.23
CA LYS A 74 11.49 2.83 -21.51
C LYS A 74 12.31 3.47 -20.40
N SER A 75 12.56 2.69 -19.35
CA SER A 75 13.50 3.08 -18.31
C SER A 75 14.93 3.10 -18.83
N THR A 76 15.72 4.09 -18.40
CA THR A 76 17.10 4.28 -18.85
C THR A 76 18.15 3.65 -17.92
N GLY A 77 17.74 3.18 -16.71
CA GLY A 77 18.65 2.75 -15.65
C GLY A 77 19.20 3.90 -14.81
N CYS A 78 18.93 5.15 -15.21
CA CYS A 78 19.23 6.33 -14.40
C CYS A 78 18.12 6.59 -13.37
N PRO A 79 18.36 7.44 -12.35
CA PRO A 79 17.34 7.78 -11.37
C PRO A 79 16.07 8.33 -12.02
N ILE A 80 14.91 7.78 -11.64
CA ILE A 80 13.60 8.22 -12.10
C ILE A 80 13.07 9.24 -11.09
N GLY A 81 13.09 10.51 -11.48
CA GLY A 81 12.48 11.59 -10.73
C GLY A 81 11.02 11.79 -11.17
N PHE A 82 10.12 11.99 -10.20
CA PHE A 82 8.71 12.25 -10.49
C PHE A 82 8.05 13.17 -9.47
N VAL A 83 6.97 13.81 -9.89
CA VAL A 83 6.15 14.68 -9.05
C VAL A 83 4.66 14.53 -9.39
N VAL A 84 3.82 14.70 -8.36
CA VAL A 84 2.37 14.88 -8.47
C VAL A 84 2.03 16.19 -7.80
N TRP A 85 1.55 17.16 -8.59
CA TRP A 85 1.23 18.50 -8.11
C TRP A 85 -0.08 18.51 -7.32
N ASN A 86 -0.10 19.24 -6.20
CA ASN A 86 -1.31 19.50 -5.43
C ASN A 86 -2.12 20.61 -6.11
N LYS A 87 -3.39 20.34 -6.44
CA LYS A 87 -4.26 21.31 -7.14
C LYS A 87 -5.40 21.83 -6.25
N ASN A 88 -5.92 21.02 -5.33
CA ASN A 88 -7.09 21.31 -4.50
C ASN A 88 -6.76 21.28 -3.01
N GLN A 89 -5.78 22.06 -2.59
CA GLN A 89 -5.42 22.23 -1.18
C GLN A 89 -6.16 23.44 -0.59
N HIS A 90 -6.92 23.26 0.48
CA HIS A 90 -7.58 24.33 1.23
C HIS A 90 -6.85 24.55 2.56
N SER A 91 -5.75 25.31 2.50
CA SER A 91 -4.88 25.54 3.67
C SER A 91 -5.59 26.36 4.76
N ASN A 92 -6.56 27.19 4.40
CA ASN A 92 -7.32 28.03 5.35
C ASN A 92 -8.19 27.21 6.30
N ASP A 93 -8.57 25.99 5.96
CA ASP A 93 -9.39 25.11 6.81
C ASP A 93 -8.67 24.68 8.10
N TYR A 94 -7.37 24.92 8.20
CA TYR A 94 -6.53 24.49 9.33
C TYR A 94 -6.10 25.64 10.25
N GLU A 95 -6.45 26.90 9.97
CA GLU A 95 -6.05 28.06 10.77
C GLU A 95 -6.59 28.00 12.22
N ASN A 96 -7.80 27.51 12.40
CA ASN A 96 -8.45 27.38 13.71
C ASN A 96 -7.81 26.30 14.59
N ILE A 97 -7.06 25.36 14.01
CA ILE A 97 -6.42 24.24 14.74
C ILE A 97 -4.89 24.32 14.76
N LYS A 98 -4.30 25.40 14.24
CA LYS A 98 -2.83 25.52 14.16
C LYS A 98 -2.12 25.43 15.50
N ASN A 99 -2.77 25.89 16.58
CA ASN A 99 -2.25 25.86 17.94
C ASN A 99 -2.76 24.65 18.75
N LEU A 100 -3.48 23.72 18.13
CA LEU A 100 -4.04 22.54 18.79
C LEU A 100 -3.33 21.28 18.27
N PHE A 101 -3.27 20.25 19.12
CA PHE A 101 -2.79 18.94 18.77
C PHE A 101 -3.98 17.99 18.62
N ARG A 102 -4.16 17.46 17.44
CA ARG A 102 -5.25 16.50 17.16
C ARG A 102 -4.90 15.14 17.77
N PRO A 103 -5.80 14.52 18.55
CA PRO A 103 -5.62 13.14 19.02
C PRO A 103 -5.37 12.18 17.85
N SER A 104 -4.50 11.20 18.05
CA SER A 104 -4.10 10.18 17.07
C SER A 104 -3.41 10.70 15.80
N HIS A 105 -3.09 12.00 15.71
CA HIS A 105 -2.24 12.59 14.69
C HIS A 105 -0.81 12.82 15.19
N ALA A 106 0.13 13.02 14.28
CA ALA A 106 1.54 13.24 14.60
C ALA A 106 1.86 14.70 15.00
N ASP A 107 0.85 15.54 15.23
CA ASP A 107 1.01 16.98 15.50
C ASP A 107 1.94 17.26 16.69
N TYR A 108 1.63 16.63 17.82
CA TYR A 108 2.42 16.79 19.07
C TYR A 108 3.84 16.24 18.90
N THR A 109 3.96 15.03 18.39
CA THR A 109 5.28 14.37 18.23
C THR A 109 6.19 15.10 17.24
N TYR A 110 5.65 15.73 16.21
CA TYR A 110 6.44 16.56 15.29
C TYR A 110 6.93 17.84 15.96
N MET A 111 6.05 18.51 16.74
CA MET A 111 6.43 19.70 17.49
C MET A 111 7.54 19.41 18.51
N GLU A 112 7.38 18.35 19.30
CA GLU A 112 8.38 17.95 20.30
C GLU A 112 9.72 17.54 19.67
N LYS A 113 9.66 16.85 18.53
CA LYS A 113 10.87 16.32 17.89
C LYS A 113 11.63 17.36 17.08
N TYR A 114 10.92 18.21 16.35
CA TYR A 114 11.51 19.11 15.35
C TYR A 114 11.41 20.60 15.74
N GLY A 115 10.65 20.93 16.78
CA GLY A 115 10.39 22.33 17.19
C GLY A 115 9.48 23.10 16.23
N ILE A 116 9.07 22.47 15.12
CA ILE A 116 8.22 23.05 14.08
C ILE A 116 7.37 21.95 13.43
N ARG A 117 6.15 22.30 13.05
CA ARG A 117 5.29 21.43 12.24
C ARG A 117 4.57 22.22 11.15
N ASP A 118 4.29 21.60 10.03
CA ASP A 118 3.28 22.11 9.10
C ASP A 118 1.91 21.68 9.61
N TYR A 119 1.13 22.64 10.13
CA TYR A 119 -0.21 22.39 10.68
C TYR A 119 -1.25 22.12 9.58
N ARG A 120 -0.93 22.46 8.33
CA ARG A 120 -1.82 22.32 7.18
C ARG A 120 -1.88 20.85 6.76
N GLY A 121 -2.96 20.15 7.11
CA GLY A 121 -3.21 18.77 6.69
C GLY A 121 -2.23 17.70 7.19
N GLY A 122 -1.30 18.05 8.09
CA GLY A 122 -0.36 17.11 8.69
C GLY A 122 0.95 16.90 7.93
N GLY A 123 1.25 17.68 6.90
CA GLY A 123 2.54 17.66 6.20
C GLY A 123 2.95 16.26 5.70
N ARG A 124 4.15 15.81 6.10
CA ARG A 124 4.68 14.47 5.76
C ARG A 124 3.97 13.31 6.44
N SER A 125 3.28 13.54 7.57
CA SER A 125 2.50 12.50 8.25
C SER A 125 1.15 12.21 7.58
N SER A 126 0.75 12.99 6.59
CA SER A 126 -0.47 12.79 5.83
C SER A 126 -0.40 11.54 4.95
N ALA A 127 -1.52 10.81 4.84
CA ALA A 127 -1.66 9.68 3.92
C ALA A 127 -1.42 10.06 2.44
N ARG A 128 -1.35 11.35 2.10
CA ARG A 128 -1.01 11.80 0.75
C ARG A 128 0.42 11.40 0.33
N GLU A 129 1.34 11.20 1.27
CA GLU A 129 2.68 10.70 0.99
C GLU A 129 2.68 9.34 0.27
N THR A 130 1.61 8.56 0.42
CA THR A 130 1.46 7.25 -0.25
C THR A 130 1.41 7.36 -1.78
N ILE A 131 1.21 8.54 -2.36
CA ILE A 131 1.38 8.79 -3.79
C ILE A 131 2.74 8.29 -4.26
N SER A 132 3.81 8.66 -3.55
CA SER A 132 5.17 8.26 -3.92
C SER A 132 5.36 6.74 -3.87
N ARG A 133 4.73 6.08 -2.90
CA ARG A 133 4.74 4.61 -2.80
C ARG A 133 3.99 3.94 -3.96
N VAL A 134 2.86 4.52 -4.37
CA VAL A 134 2.06 3.98 -5.49
C VAL A 134 2.79 4.15 -6.81
N VAL A 135 3.42 5.29 -7.08
CA VAL A 135 4.24 5.46 -8.28
C VAL A 135 5.40 4.46 -8.31
N ALA A 136 6.18 4.37 -7.23
CA ALA A 136 7.27 3.40 -7.15
C ALA A 136 6.77 1.95 -7.25
N GLY A 137 5.66 1.63 -6.58
CA GLY A 137 5.03 0.31 -6.62
C GLY A 137 4.49 -0.07 -8.00
N SER A 138 3.94 0.89 -8.76
CA SER A 138 3.50 0.62 -10.14
C SER A 138 4.67 0.29 -11.06
N LEU A 139 5.78 1.03 -10.97
CA LEU A 139 7.00 0.70 -11.71
C LEU A 139 7.57 -0.66 -11.29
N ALA A 140 7.60 -0.95 -9.98
CA ALA A 140 8.02 -2.26 -9.48
C ALA A 140 7.13 -3.39 -10.01
N LYS A 141 5.81 -3.20 -10.10
CA LYS A 141 4.88 -4.18 -10.70
C LYS A 141 5.18 -4.43 -12.18
N LEU A 142 5.53 -3.39 -12.96
CA LEU A 142 5.93 -3.55 -14.37
C LEU A 142 7.19 -4.41 -14.51
N ALA A 143 8.20 -4.20 -13.65
CA ALA A 143 9.40 -5.02 -13.64
C ALA A 143 9.12 -6.46 -13.17
N LEU A 144 8.34 -6.63 -12.10
CA LEU A 144 7.98 -7.94 -11.54
C LEU A 144 7.15 -8.79 -12.53
N LYS A 145 6.30 -8.14 -13.33
CA LYS A 145 5.53 -8.80 -14.39
C LYS A 145 6.42 -9.52 -15.39
N GLN A 146 7.59 -8.97 -15.71
CA GLN A 146 8.56 -9.64 -16.62
C GLN A 146 9.14 -10.92 -16.01
N LEU A 147 9.12 -11.03 -14.67
CA LEU A 147 9.56 -12.21 -13.92
C LEU A 147 8.40 -13.19 -13.63
N GLY A 148 7.19 -12.90 -14.10
CA GLY A 148 5.99 -13.70 -13.83
C GLY A 148 5.46 -13.52 -12.40
N ILE A 149 5.88 -12.48 -11.70
CA ILE A 149 5.44 -12.20 -10.32
C ILE A 149 4.29 -11.20 -10.34
N SER A 150 3.22 -11.51 -9.62
CA SER A 150 2.06 -10.62 -9.44
C SER A 150 1.78 -10.35 -7.96
N VAL A 151 1.28 -9.14 -7.67
CA VAL A 151 0.92 -8.68 -6.33
C VAL A 151 -0.50 -8.15 -6.38
N THR A 152 -1.40 -8.77 -5.62
CA THR A 152 -2.82 -8.40 -5.55
C THR A 152 -3.23 -8.20 -4.10
N ALA A 153 -3.82 -7.05 -3.79
CA ALA A 153 -4.32 -6.73 -2.46
C ALA A 153 -5.82 -6.44 -2.50
N TYR A 154 -6.53 -6.86 -1.46
CA TYR A 154 -7.98 -6.71 -1.33
C TYR A 154 -8.39 -6.52 0.12
N THR A 155 -9.58 -5.98 0.33
CA THR A 155 -10.17 -5.86 1.67
C THR A 155 -10.74 -7.20 2.10
N SER A 156 -10.21 -7.75 3.18
CA SER A 156 -10.66 -9.02 3.75
C SER A 156 -11.51 -8.86 5.01
N GLN A 157 -11.50 -7.67 5.64
CA GLN A 157 -12.33 -7.40 6.81
C GLN A 157 -12.62 -5.90 6.95
N VAL A 158 -13.82 -5.55 7.39
CA VAL A 158 -14.21 -4.22 7.89
C VAL A 158 -14.99 -4.41 9.19
N GLY A 159 -14.45 -3.89 10.29
CA GLY A 159 -15.03 -4.12 11.62
C GLY A 159 -15.22 -5.61 11.89
N PRO A 160 -16.45 -6.05 12.27
CA PRO A 160 -16.74 -7.46 12.51
C PRO A 160 -16.98 -8.28 11.24
N ILE A 161 -17.19 -7.65 10.07
CA ILE A 161 -17.50 -8.32 8.80
C ILE A 161 -16.18 -8.80 8.19
N LYS A 162 -16.01 -10.12 8.13
CA LYS A 162 -14.79 -10.81 7.71
C LYS A 162 -15.10 -11.80 6.59
N LEU A 163 -14.15 -12.00 5.68
CA LEU A 163 -14.17 -13.12 4.73
C LEU A 163 -13.86 -14.43 5.44
N ASP A 164 -14.62 -15.48 5.10
CA ASP A 164 -14.59 -16.75 5.82
C ASP A 164 -13.69 -17.81 5.19
N HIS A 165 -13.18 -17.56 3.96
CA HIS A 165 -12.48 -18.54 3.16
C HIS A 165 -11.04 -18.13 2.80
N ASP A 166 -10.24 -19.12 2.43
CA ASP A 166 -8.92 -18.90 1.83
C ASP A 166 -9.05 -18.09 0.52
N TYR A 167 -8.06 -17.24 0.26
CA TYR A 167 -8.00 -16.41 -0.96
C TYR A 167 -8.16 -17.21 -2.26
N LYS A 168 -7.83 -18.50 -2.25
CA LYS A 168 -7.97 -19.41 -3.40
C LYS A 168 -9.42 -19.68 -3.81
N SER A 169 -10.37 -19.45 -2.90
CA SER A 169 -11.81 -19.62 -3.16
C SER A 169 -12.48 -18.38 -3.74
N TYR A 170 -11.75 -17.26 -3.85
CA TYR A 170 -12.29 -16.02 -4.39
C TYR A 170 -11.77 -15.72 -5.80
N ASP A 171 -12.65 -15.15 -6.63
CA ASP A 171 -12.26 -14.53 -7.89
C ASP A 171 -11.67 -13.14 -7.60
N LEU A 172 -10.35 -13.03 -7.64
CA LEU A 172 -9.66 -11.77 -7.35
C LEU A 172 -9.83 -10.72 -8.46
N ASP A 173 -10.38 -11.04 -9.62
CA ASP A 173 -10.68 -10.07 -10.67
C ASP A 173 -11.91 -9.21 -10.30
N LEU A 174 -12.73 -9.67 -9.34
CA LEU A 174 -13.87 -8.92 -8.83
C LEU A 174 -13.52 -7.78 -7.87
N ILE A 175 -12.25 -7.68 -7.43
CA ILE A 175 -11.80 -6.66 -6.46
C ILE A 175 -12.14 -5.24 -6.91
N GLU A 176 -11.98 -4.93 -8.19
CA GLU A 176 -12.23 -3.58 -8.72
C GLU A 176 -13.70 -3.33 -9.09
N SER A 177 -14.60 -4.30 -8.88
CA SER A 177 -16.03 -4.17 -9.20
C SER A 177 -16.84 -3.43 -8.13
N ASN A 178 -16.22 -3.13 -6.96
CA ASN A 178 -16.91 -2.48 -5.84
C ASN A 178 -15.99 -1.51 -5.09
N ASP A 179 -16.60 -0.54 -4.40
CA ASP A 179 -15.91 0.55 -3.73
C ASP A 179 -15.05 0.13 -2.53
N VAL A 180 -15.35 -1.01 -1.90
CA VAL A 180 -14.55 -1.53 -0.76
C VAL A 180 -13.42 -2.45 -1.21
N ARG A 181 -13.37 -2.82 -2.50
CA ARG A 181 -12.37 -3.72 -3.07
C ARG A 181 -12.30 -5.08 -2.37
N CYS A 182 -13.46 -5.66 -2.12
CA CYS A 182 -13.61 -7.00 -1.59
C CYS A 182 -13.97 -7.97 -2.74
N PRO A 183 -13.34 -9.16 -2.85
CA PRO A 183 -13.62 -10.10 -3.93
C PRO A 183 -14.97 -10.83 -3.76
N ASP A 184 -15.57 -10.81 -2.57
CA ASP A 184 -16.91 -11.34 -2.30
C ASP A 184 -17.92 -10.18 -2.37
N LEU A 185 -18.86 -10.23 -3.32
CA LEU A 185 -19.79 -9.14 -3.59
C LEU A 185 -20.86 -8.98 -2.49
N GLU A 186 -21.23 -10.04 -1.80
CA GLU A 186 -22.18 -9.97 -0.69
C GLU A 186 -21.52 -9.32 0.52
N LYS A 187 -20.32 -9.79 0.87
CA LYS A 187 -19.51 -9.17 1.93
C LYS A 187 -19.12 -7.73 1.60
N ALA A 188 -18.83 -7.42 0.34
CA ALA A 188 -18.58 -6.06 -0.11
C ALA A 188 -19.73 -5.11 0.21
N LYS A 189 -20.98 -5.56 -0.02
CA LYS A 189 -22.18 -4.80 0.30
C LYS A 189 -22.34 -4.60 1.81
N GLU A 190 -22.23 -5.67 2.61
CA GLU A 190 -22.28 -5.58 4.07
C GLU A 190 -21.22 -4.60 4.63
N MET A 191 -19.96 -4.68 4.13
CA MET A 191 -18.87 -3.80 4.51
C MET A 191 -19.15 -2.33 4.15
N ALA A 192 -19.68 -2.08 2.95
CA ALA A 192 -20.05 -0.74 2.51
C ALA A 192 -21.15 -0.14 3.38
N GLU A 193 -22.20 -0.91 3.68
CA GLU A 193 -23.30 -0.49 4.56
C GLU A 193 -22.80 -0.14 5.97
N LEU A 194 -21.89 -0.97 6.52
CA LEU A 194 -21.27 -0.69 7.82
C LEU A 194 -20.46 0.61 7.81
N ILE A 195 -19.63 0.83 6.77
CA ILE A 195 -18.86 2.07 6.63
C ILE A 195 -19.79 3.28 6.56
N TRP A 196 -20.87 3.20 5.77
CA TRP A 196 -21.88 4.25 5.66
C TRP A 196 -22.54 4.57 7.00
N LYS A 197 -22.92 3.55 7.75
CA LYS A 197 -23.55 3.72 9.07
C LYS A 197 -22.60 4.45 10.01
N VAL A 198 -21.38 3.95 10.16
CA VAL A 198 -20.37 4.54 11.08
C VAL A 198 -20.00 5.97 10.66
N LYS A 199 -19.87 6.22 9.35
CA LYS A 199 -19.64 7.57 8.81
C LYS A 199 -20.80 8.52 9.13
N GLY A 200 -22.05 8.04 9.06
CA GLY A 200 -23.24 8.81 9.42
C GLY A 200 -23.29 9.17 10.91
N GLU A 201 -22.66 8.38 11.76
CA GLU A 201 -22.48 8.61 13.19
C GLU A 201 -21.32 9.58 13.50
N GLY A 202 -20.57 10.02 12.47
CA GLY A 202 -19.40 10.89 12.63
C GLY A 202 -18.15 10.15 13.12
N ASP A 203 -18.08 8.84 12.96
CA ASP A 203 -17.00 7.98 13.45
C ASP A 203 -16.29 7.22 12.31
N THR A 204 -15.32 6.39 12.65
CA THR A 204 -14.52 5.58 11.74
C THR A 204 -14.45 4.13 12.19
N ILE A 205 -14.27 3.22 11.24
CA ILE A 205 -14.08 1.81 11.52
C ILE A 205 -12.82 1.29 10.82
N GLY A 206 -12.09 0.40 11.49
CA GLY A 206 -10.90 -0.24 10.95
C GLY A 206 -11.21 -1.49 10.14
N GLY A 207 -10.16 -2.04 9.52
CA GLY A 207 -10.28 -3.26 8.71
C GLY A 207 -8.95 -3.95 8.50
N VAL A 208 -8.98 -5.00 7.69
CA VAL A 208 -7.82 -5.79 7.29
C VAL A 208 -7.72 -5.79 5.76
N ILE A 209 -6.52 -5.53 5.28
CA ILE A 209 -6.16 -5.71 3.86
C ILE A 209 -5.31 -6.96 3.75
N SER A 210 -5.75 -7.91 2.95
CA SER A 210 -4.97 -9.09 2.59
C SER A 210 -4.24 -8.86 1.28
N CYS A 211 -3.03 -9.43 1.17
CA CYS A 211 -2.22 -9.34 -0.03
C CYS A 211 -1.72 -10.72 -0.44
N VAL A 212 -1.88 -11.05 -1.71
CA VAL A 212 -1.40 -12.30 -2.31
C VAL A 212 -0.31 -11.98 -3.32
N ILE A 213 0.82 -12.66 -3.17
CA ILE A 213 1.94 -12.58 -4.11
C ILE A 213 2.07 -13.95 -4.79
N LYS A 214 1.95 -13.98 -6.12
CA LYS A 214 2.08 -15.21 -6.91
C LYS A 214 3.33 -15.15 -7.77
N GLY A 215 3.90 -16.31 -8.08
CA GLY A 215 5.07 -16.44 -8.96
C GLY A 215 6.40 -16.10 -8.29
N CYS A 216 6.45 -15.94 -6.97
CA CYS A 216 7.70 -15.72 -6.25
C CYS A 216 8.65 -16.92 -6.41
N PRO A 217 9.91 -16.71 -6.79
CA PRO A 217 10.92 -17.77 -6.78
C PRO A 217 11.33 -18.13 -5.34
N ILE A 218 11.79 -19.34 -5.18
CA ILE A 218 12.40 -19.80 -3.92
C ILE A 218 13.72 -19.06 -3.69
N GLY A 219 14.06 -18.75 -2.43
CA GLY A 219 15.35 -18.20 -2.04
C GLY A 219 15.39 -16.67 -1.91
N LEU A 220 14.21 -16.00 -1.85
CA LEU A 220 14.14 -14.58 -1.52
C LEU A 220 14.46 -14.33 -0.04
N GLY A 221 14.95 -13.13 0.21
CA GLY A 221 15.38 -12.72 1.55
C GLY A 221 16.76 -13.24 1.92
N GLN A 222 17.24 -12.84 3.10
CA GLN A 222 18.56 -13.20 3.64
C GLN A 222 18.48 -13.48 5.15
N PRO A 223 19.12 -14.55 5.65
CA PRO A 223 19.29 -14.70 7.08
C PRO A 223 20.29 -13.63 7.60
N VAL A 224 20.21 -13.17 8.82
CA VAL A 224 19.18 -13.44 9.83
C VAL A 224 18.09 -12.38 9.79
N PHE A 225 18.41 -11.11 9.59
CA PHE A 225 17.52 -9.96 9.68
C PHE A 225 16.89 -9.54 8.35
N GLY A 226 17.44 -9.99 7.23
CA GLY A 226 16.95 -9.68 5.87
C GLY A 226 15.87 -10.65 5.36
N LYS A 227 15.14 -11.33 6.23
CA LYS A 227 14.06 -12.26 5.84
C LYS A 227 12.97 -11.53 5.07
N LEU A 228 12.37 -12.19 4.08
CA LEU A 228 11.33 -11.59 3.24
C LEU A 228 10.18 -11.02 4.06
N HIS A 229 9.64 -11.78 5.01
CA HIS A 229 8.56 -11.29 5.87
C HIS A 229 8.98 -10.12 6.77
N ALA A 230 10.25 -10.02 7.18
CA ALA A 230 10.76 -8.88 7.93
C ALA A 230 10.79 -7.60 7.06
N ALA A 231 11.20 -7.74 5.79
CA ALA A 231 11.17 -6.64 4.83
C ALA A 231 9.74 -6.21 4.51
N LEU A 232 8.82 -7.16 4.30
CA LEU A 232 7.40 -6.90 4.10
C LEU A 232 6.78 -6.23 5.33
N GLY A 233 7.07 -6.72 6.54
CA GLY A 233 6.59 -6.12 7.79
C GLY A 233 7.05 -4.67 7.95
N ASN A 234 8.31 -4.37 7.66
CA ASN A 234 8.83 -3.01 7.66
C ASN A 234 8.06 -2.12 6.66
N ALA A 235 7.86 -2.60 5.43
CA ALA A 235 7.13 -1.86 4.41
C ALA A 235 5.68 -1.58 4.84
N MET A 236 4.95 -2.60 5.29
CA MET A 236 3.54 -2.49 5.66
C MET A 236 3.34 -1.63 6.91
N LEU A 237 4.12 -1.82 7.96
CA LEU A 237 4.03 -1.02 9.20
C LEU A 237 4.47 0.44 8.99
N SER A 238 5.16 0.76 7.91
CA SER A 238 5.50 2.13 7.54
C SER A 238 4.36 2.88 6.82
N ILE A 239 3.28 2.21 6.44
CA ILE A 239 2.09 2.84 5.85
C ILE A 239 1.29 3.52 6.97
N ASN A 240 0.83 4.73 6.70
CA ASN A 240 0.03 5.51 7.66
C ASN A 240 -1.18 4.72 8.16
N ALA A 241 -1.46 4.80 9.47
CA ALA A 241 -2.56 4.14 10.17
C ALA A 241 -2.50 2.60 10.26
N VAL A 242 -1.54 1.93 9.65
CA VAL A 242 -1.33 0.49 9.86
C VAL A 242 -0.89 0.22 11.30
N LYS A 243 -1.54 -0.75 11.96
CA LYS A 243 -1.32 -1.10 13.37
C LYS A 243 -0.75 -2.50 13.56
N GLY A 244 -0.87 -3.36 12.54
CA GLY A 244 -0.38 -4.73 12.62
C GLY A 244 -0.04 -5.28 11.25
N PHE A 245 0.82 -6.29 11.24
CA PHE A 245 1.20 -7.06 10.07
C PHE A 245 1.29 -8.53 10.47
N ALA A 246 0.72 -9.39 9.68
CA ALA A 246 0.83 -10.85 9.81
C ALA A 246 1.11 -11.46 8.44
N TYR A 247 1.69 -12.64 8.41
CA TYR A 247 1.93 -13.42 7.19
C TYR A 247 1.55 -14.89 7.43
N GLY A 248 1.22 -15.61 6.36
CA GLY A 248 0.70 -16.96 6.46
C GLY A 248 -0.60 -17.00 7.24
N GLN A 249 -0.69 -17.92 8.20
CA GLN A 249 -1.83 -18.04 9.12
C GLN A 249 -1.87 -16.91 10.18
N GLY A 250 -0.75 -16.19 10.37
CA GLY A 250 -0.67 -15.08 11.30
C GLY A 250 -1.00 -15.48 12.74
N PHE A 251 -1.80 -14.67 13.42
CA PHE A 251 -2.20 -14.91 14.81
C PHE A 251 -3.16 -16.08 14.99
N ASP A 252 -3.92 -16.46 13.95
CA ASP A 252 -4.82 -17.62 14.02
C ASP A 252 -4.05 -18.93 14.23
N SER A 253 -2.74 -18.94 13.93
CA SER A 253 -1.87 -20.09 14.20
C SER A 253 -1.74 -20.47 15.68
N MET A 254 -2.09 -19.56 16.61
CA MET A 254 -2.01 -19.82 18.05
C MET A 254 -3.00 -20.90 18.52
N GLU A 255 -4.06 -21.12 17.77
CA GLU A 255 -5.08 -22.13 18.07
C GLU A 255 -4.75 -23.51 17.51
N LEU A 256 -3.71 -23.61 16.68
CA LEU A 256 -3.32 -24.83 15.96
C LEU A 256 -2.13 -25.52 16.63
N ARG A 257 -2.11 -26.84 16.55
CA ARG A 257 -0.91 -27.63 16.92
C ARG A 257 0.16 -27.52 15.83
N GLY A 258 1.43 -27.67 16.18
CA GLY A 258 2.53 -27.59 15.21
C GLY A 258 2.39 -28.57 14.03
N SER A 259 1.83 -29.76 14.24
CA SER A 259 1.54 -30.75 13.18
C SER A 259 0.45 -30.28 12.20
N GLU A 260 -0.46 -29.42 12.64
CA GLU A 260 -1.55 -28.85 11.83
C GLU A 260 -1.07 -27.65 11.02
N GLN A 261 -0.02 -26.96 11.51
CA GLN A 261 0.58 -25.80 10.86
C GLN A 261 1.66 -26.15 9.82
N ASN A 262 2.11 -27.41 9.77
CA ASN A 262 3.16 -27.81 8.85
C ASN A 262 2.70 -27.66 7.39
N ASP A 263 3.44 -26.88 6.61
CA ASP A 263 3.28 -26.76 5.16
C ASP A 263 3.93 -28.00 4.52
N ALA A 264 3.18 -29.10 4.44
CA ALA A 264 3.70 -30.39 3.94
C ALA A 264 4.14 -30.28 2.49
N PHE A 265 5.35 -30.71 2.20
CA PHE A 265 5.88 -30.75 0.84
C PHE A 265 5.21 -31.82 -0.01
N TYR A 266 5.08 -31.54 -1.29
CA TYR A 266 4.73 -32.52 -2.30
C TYR A 266 5.51 -32.25 -3.61
N ASN A 267 5.61 -33.28 -4.44
CA ASN A 267 6.24 -33.16 -5.76
C ASN A 267 5.17 -32.86 -6.82
N ASN A 268 5.25 -31.69 -7.43
CA ASN A 268 4.39 -31.27 -8.52
C ASN A 268 5.21 -31.27 -9.83
N GLY A 269 5.23 -32.40 -10.53
CA GLY A 269 5.91 -32.51 -11.83
C GLY A 269 7.42 -32.20 -11.78
N GLY A 270 8.11 -32.57 -10.70
CA GLY A 270 9.55 -32.30 -10.51
C GLY A 270 9.85 -31.02 -9.74
N ARG A 271 8.83 -30.25 -9.35
CA ARG A 271 8.95 -29.12 -8.45
C ARG A 271 8.48 -29.50 -7.06
N ILE A 272 9.19 -29.04 -6.04
CA ILE A 272 8.74 -29.16 -4.64
C ILE A 272 7.84 -27.96 -4.36
N GLU A 273 6.63 -28.24 -3.91
CA GLU A 273 5.62 -27.24 -3.51
C GLU A 273 5.06 -27.57 -2.13
N THR A 274 4.37 -26.64 -1.49
CA THR A 274 3.68 -26.83 -0.23
C THR A 274 2.19 -26.96 -0.43
N LYS A 275 1.53 -27.83 0.36
CA LYS A 275 0.06 -28.01 0.31
C LYS A 275 -0.71 -26.80 0.83
N THR A 276 -0.14 -26.16 1.82
CA THR A 276 -0.67 -24.99 2.52
C THR A 276 0.36 -23.85 2.53
N ASN A 277 -0.02 -22.70 3.04
CA ASN A 277 0.85 -21.54 3.19
C ASN A 277 0.70 -20.95 4.61
N TYR A 278 0.64 -21.83 5.61
CA TYR A 278 0.47 -21.41 7.01
C TYR A 278 1.68 -20.66 7.55
N SER A 279 2.87 -21.05 7.12
CA SER A 279 4.13 -20.41 7.52
C SER A 279 4.50 -19.19 6.66
N GLY A 280 3.71 -18.87 5.63
CA GLY A 280 3.89 -17.68 4.81
C GLY A 280 4.89 -17.80 3.67
N GLY A 281 5.18 -18.99 3.21
CA GLY A 281 6.06 -19.27 2.06
C GLY A 281 7.44 -19.77 2.41
#